data_9f38669fc2acc750fa37634de8423637
#
_entry.id   9f38669fc2acc750fa37634de8423637
#
_cell.length_a   1.000
_cell.length_b   1.000
_cell.length_c   1.000
_cell.angle_alpha   90.00
_cell.angle_beta   90.00
_cell.angle_gamma   90.00
#
_symmetry.space_group_name_H-M   'P 1'
#
loop_
_entity.id
_entity.type
_entity.pdbx_description
1 polymer ?
#
loop_
_entity_poly.entity_id
_entity_poly.type
_entity_poly.pdbx_seq_one_letter_code
_entity_poly.pdbx_strand_id
1 'polypeptide(L)'
;MGGYVCPGGLREGCHILVGRVAKYKDAKLRFATTKGQYYELASIEEGSHNKDWSTFARGAACIMLNDLKKKLDDTELQGMCLISHGTLPMGSGMSASASYDVALLMAIRSVALSTYKAAPQTQPRHYPELHRGSRDDKIKLTKQALLIETKYCGVNVGIMDQFSCVHATKGKFMALDCDTLTFKNHEIGNITGPDACFLLINSMVKHELTAADHGNGYNAIRSDIEGAEAAVSKTKLGGKPFKFCHIARNPTKFTTGDPVQFVAECKAAMTPSQYARGVFNVAEQIRTIEFISLSDPSCPLSPAERYGRAGELLNATHEGQRDALRISTPELNFIQEAINKDEGVSGGRLMGGGFGGCILLLLKKNAVDRVVKSVQSGFKAKFGITPEAYPVELCDGGFVVSLWSGKASSL
;
A
#
# COMPACT_ATOMS: atom_id res chain seq x y z
N MET A 1 -2.61 -13.79 5.57
CA MET A 1 -3.59 -13.78 4.49
C MET A 1 -2.82 -13.83 3.19
N GLY A 2 -3.25 -14.59 2.23
CA GLY A 2 -2.79 -14.58 0.85
C GLY A 2 -3.94 -14.05 0.00
N GLY A 3 -3.74 -13.90 -1.31
CA GLY A 3 -4.80 -13.55 -2.23
C GLY A 3 -4.38 -12.53 -3.27
N TYR A 4 -5.26 -12.30 -4.23
CA TYR A 4 -5.04 -11.31 -5.26
C TYR A 4 -5.39 -9.91 -4.76
N VAL A 5 -4.54 -8.96 -5.12
CA VAL A 5 -4.75 -7.52 -4.93
C VAL A 5 -4.33 -6.76 -6.20
N CYS A 6 -4.84 -5.55 -6.35
CA CYS A 6 -4.59 -4.70 -7.53
C CYS A 6 -3.91 -3.37 -7.14
N PRO A 7 -2.69 -3.38 -6.55
CA PRO A 7 -2.01 -2.15 -6.22
C PRO A 7 -1.39 -1.47 -7.44
N GLY A 8 -1.15 -0.16 -7.30
CA GLY A 8 -0.40 0.65 -8.24
C GLY A 8 0.44 1.70 -7.49
N GLY A 9 1.56 2.13 -8.06
CA GLY A 9 2.37 3.20 -7.50
C GLY A 9 1.73 4.56 -7.78
N LEU A 10 1.65 5.41 -6.76
CA LEU A 10 1.22 6.80 -6.90
C LEU A 10 2.42 7.71 -7.17
N ARG A 11 2.13 8.89 -7.76
CA ARG A 11 3.13 9.94 -7.95
C ARG A 11 3.60 10.53 -6.62
N GLU A 12 2.68 10.68 -5.68
CA GLU A 12 2.95 11.12 -4.33
C GLU A 12 3.73 10.02 -3.59
N GLY A 13 4.71 10.44 -2.79
CA GLY A 13 5.57 9.47 -2.10
C GLY A 13 6.45 10.11 -1.04
N CYS A 14 7.39 9.32 -0.57
CA CYS A 14 8.42 9.77 0.35
C CYS A 14 9.73 10.00 -0.41
N HIS A 15 10.35 11.15 -0.18
CA HIS A 15 11.62 11.53 -0.76
C HIS A 15 12.68 11.59 0.33
N ILE A 16 13.83 10.98 0.11
CA ILE A 16 14.95 11.02 1.06
C ILE A 16 16.19 11.52 0.35
N LEU A 17 16.68 12.65 0.83
CA LEU A 17 18.02 13.11 0.51
C LEU A 17 19.00 12.45 1.48
N VAL A 18 19.99 11.74 0.97
CA VAL A 18 21.02 11.10 1.74
C VAL A 18 22.40 11.61 1.31
N GLY A 19 23.27 11.84 2.27
CA GLY A 19 24.64 12.30 1.98
C GLY A 19 25.55 12.18 3.18
N ARG A 20 26.80 12.59 3.01
CA ARG A 20 27.81 12.65 4.09
C ARG A 20 28.16 14.09 4.39
N VAL A 21 28.17 14.40 5.67
CA VAL A 21 28.57 15.72 6.16
C VAL A 21 29.98 15.60 6.73
N ALA A 22 30.96 16.21 6.07
CA ALA A 22 32.38 16.04 6.35
C ALA A 22 32.81 16.44 7.77
N LYS A 23 32.06 17.33 8.44
CA LYS A 23 32.34 17.72 9.84
C LYS A 23 32.01 16.63 10.86
N TYR A 24 31.12 15.68 10.53
CA TYR A 24 30.76 14.59 11.42
C TYR A 24 31.69 13.41 11.20
N LYS A 25 32.53 13.12 12.17
CA LYS A 25 33.52 12.01 12.16
C LYS A 25 33.10 10.86 13.07
N ASP A 26 31.95 10.97 13.72
CA ASP A 26 31.44 9.97 14.63
C ASP A 26 30.68 8.86 13.90
N ALA A 27 30.47 7.75 14.57
CA ALA A 27 29.77 6.56 14.09
C ALA A 27 28.26 6.67 14.33
N LYS A 28 27.65 7.80 13.94
CA LYS A 28 26.21 8.01 14.10
C LYS A 28 25.52 8.20 12.77
N LEU A 29 24.33 7.63 12.62
CA LEU A 29 23.41 7.96 11.55
C LEU A 29 22.45 9.06 12.02
N ARG A 30 22.27 10.07 11.20
CA ARG A 30 21.42 11.21 11.50
C ARG A 30 20.25 11.27 10.56
N PHE A 31 19.05 11.35 11.14
CA PHE A 31 17.80 11.41 10.42
C PHE A 31 17.09 12.73 10.76
N ALA A 32 16.61 13.43 9.75
CA ALA A 32 15.82 14.62 9.91
C ALA A 32 14.59 14.57 9.00
N THR A 33 13.57 15.36 9.32
CA THR A 33 12.45 15.60 8.43
C THR A 33 12.40 17.08 8.05
N THR A 34 11.83 17.41 6.91
CA THR A 34 11.59 18.80 6.52
C THR A 34 10.61 19.54 7.45
N LYS A 35 9.96 18.81 8.38
CA LYS A 35 9.10 19.37 9.44
C LYS A 35 9.86 19.66 10.73
N GLY A 36 11.20 19.59 10.72
CA GLY A 36 12.05 19.94 11.85
C GLY A 36 12.25 18.85 12.91
N GLN A 37 11.76 17.62 12.67
CA GLN A 37 12.06 16.50 13.56
C GLN A 37 13.48 16.01 13.32
N TYR A 38 14.17 15.56 14.38
CA TYR A 38 15.54 15.09 14.34
C TYR A 38 15.73 13.88 15.23
N TYR A 39 16.59 12.94 14.78
CA TYR A 39 16.95 11.72 15.51
C TYR A 39 18.37 11.29 15.17
N GLU A 40 19.14 10.82 16.17
CA GLU A 40 20.46 10.20 16.01
C GLU A 40 20.42 8.72 16.42
N LEU A 41 20.94 7.85 15.57
CA LEU A 41 21.17 6.45 15.87
C LEU A 41 22.66 6.26 16.20
N ALA A 42 22.96 5.99 17.47
CA ALA A 42 24.34 5.80 17.97
C ALA A 42 24.76 4.33 18.03
N SER A 43 23.81 3.38 17.99
CA SER A 43 24.08 1.94 17.95
C SER A 43 23.03 1.22 17.11
N ILE A 44 23.36 0.01 16.64
CA ILE A 44 22.45 -0.83 15.85
C ILE A 44 21.63 -1.76 16.77
N GLU A 45 21.81 -1.65 18.09
CA GLU A 45 21.15 -2.55 19.03
C GLU A 45 19.62 -2.47 18.96
N GLU A 46 19.01 -3.64 18.95
CA GLU A 46 17.56 -3.82 18.97
C GLU A 46 17.02 -3.42 20.37
N GLY A 47 16.86 -2.14 20.64
CA GLY A 47 16.35 -1.68 21.92
C GLY A 47 15.31 -0.58 21.77
N SER A 48 14.32 -0.59 22.65
CA SER A 48 13.25 0.38 22.83
C SER A 48 12.46 0.78 21.56
N HIS A 49 11.26 0.28 21.47
CA HIS A 49 10.27 0.71 20.48
C HIS A 49 9.68 2.07 20.93
N ASN A 50 10.29 3.16 20.48
CA ASN A 50 9.62 4.45 20.53
C ASN A 50 8.45 4.36 19.52
N LYS A 51 7.25 4.71 19.95
CA LYS A 51 6.06 4.69 19.06
C LYS A 51 6.00 5.95 18.18
N ASP A 52 7.13 6.33 17.56
CA ASP A 52 7.25 7.50 16.72
C ASP A 52 7.94 7.17 15.38
N TRP A 53 8.08 8.17 14.51
CA TRP A 53 8.70 8.02 13.19
C TRP A 53 10.14 7.50 13.23
N SER A 54 10.87 7.73 14.34
CA SER A 54 12.27 7.28 14.49
C SER A 54 12.39 5.75 14.56
N THR A 55 11.32 5.06 14.93
CA THR A 55 11.24 3.59 14.92
C THR A 55 11.42 3.03 13.50
N PHE A 56 10.81 3.67 12.52
CA PHE A 56 10.97 3.31 11.09
C PHE A 56 12.43 3.51 10.65
N ALA A 57 13.01 4.67 10.94
CA ALA A 57 14.39 5.00 10.59
C ALA A 57 15.39 4.03 11.24
N ARG A 58 15.19 3.69 12.50
CA ARG A 58 16.00 2.69 13.22
C ARG A 58 15.86 1.31 12.60
N GLY A 59 14.63 0.84 12.38
CA GLY A 59 14.35 -0.45 11.77
C GLY A 59 15.03 -0.59 10.41
N ALA A 60 14.91 0.43 9.56
CA ALA A 60 15.55 0.45 8.25
C ALA A 60 17.08 0.37 8.36
N ALA A 61 17.68 1.15 9.26
CA ALA A 61 19.13 1.14 9.50
C ALA A 61 19.60 -0.24 9.98
N CYS A 62 18.97 -0.80 11.02
CA CYS A 62 19.32 -2.11 11.55
C CYS A 62 19.23 -3.21 10.49
N ILE A 63 18.12 -3.27 9.75
CA ILE A 63 17.90 -4.29 8.71
C ILE A 63 18.93 -4.14 7.59
N MET A 64 19.14 -2.93 7.09
CA MET A 64 20.01 -2.71 5.95
C MET A 64 21.48 -2.92 6.30
N LEU A 65 21.96 -2.41 7.45
CA LEU A 65 23.35 -2.58 7.85
C LEU A 65 23.67 -4.04 8.17
N ASN A 66 22.77 -4.76 8.83
CA ASN A 66 22.93 -6.20 9.06
C ASN A 66 22.95 -6.99 7.73
N ASP A 67 22.08 -6.65 6.78
CA ASP A 67 22.07 -7.30 5.46
C ASP A 67 23.37 -7.08 4.68
N LEU A 68 23.91 -5.88 4.75
CA LEU A 68 25.17 -5.51 4.11
C LEU A 68 26.42 -5.91 4.91
N LYS A 69 26.26 -6.50 6.11
CA LYS A 69 27.34 -6.81 7.06
C LYS A 69 28.22 -5.59 7.40
N LYS A 70 27.55 -4.41 7.49
CA LYS A 70 28.19 -3.13 7.84
C LYS A 70 27.94 -2.80 9.29
N LYS A 71 28.87 -2.03 9.88
CA LYS A 71 28.75 -1.44 11.22
C LYS A 71 28.66 0.08 11.12
N LEU A 72 28.14 0.73 12.15
CA LEU A 72 28.05 2.20 12.18
C LEU A 72 29.42 2.89 12.17
N ASP A 73 30.44 2.22 12.69
CA ASP A 73 31.84 2.71 12.74
C ASP A 73 32.58 2.53 11.40
N ASP A 74 32.00 1.86 10.40
CA ASP A 74 32.58 1.80 9.07
C ASP A 74 32.78 3.21 8.51
N THR A 75 34.02 3.49 8.02
CA THR A 75 34.38 4.82 7.49
C THR A 75 33.48 5.30 6.36
N GLU A 76 32.87 4.37 5.65
CA GLU A 76 31.93 4.61 4.57
C GLU A 76 30.58 5.14 5.06
N LEU A 77 30.26 4.96 6.33
CA LEU A 77 29.00 5.41 6.95
C LEU A 77 29.19 6.65 7.83
N GLN A 78 30.45 7.00 8.16
CA GLN A 78 30.73 8.19 8.95
C GLN A 78 30.14 9.43 8.32
N GLY A 79 29.50 10.25 9.14
CA GLY A 79 28.86 11.49 8.72
C GLY A 79 27.60 11.32 7.87
N MET A 80 27.02 10.12 7.79
CA MET A 80 25.80 9.91 7.02
C MET A 80 24.62 10.67 7.64
N CYS A 81 23.96 11.45 6.82
CA CYS A 81 22.78 12.21 7.18
C CYS A 81 21.67 11.95 6.15
N LEU A 82 20.44 11.80 6.64
CA LEU A 82 19.25 11.60 5.82
C LEU A 82 18.23 12.69 6.17
N ILE A 83 17.63 13.29 5.13
CA ILE A 83 16.53 14.25 5.30
C ILE A 83 15.35 13.72 4.51
N SER A 84 14.24 13.53 5.16
CA SER A 84 13.00 13.01 4.54
C SER A 84 11.96 14.10 4.34
N HIS A 85 11.24 13.99 3.22
CA HIS A 85 10.07 14.79 2.87
C HIS A 85 8.97 13.87 2.33
N GLY A 86 7.76 13.98 2.86
CA GLY A 86 6.60 13.22 2.38
C GLY A 86 5.58 14.14 1.72
N THR A 87 5.11 13.76 0.53
CA THR A 87 4.00 14.42 -0.17
C THR A 87 2.66 13.72 0.07
N LEU A 88 2.68 12.50 0.63
CA LEU A 88 1.48 11.75 1.01
C LEU A 88 0.87 12.32 2.29
N PRO A 89 -0.45 12.50 2.35
CA PRO A 89 -1.14 12.85 3.59
C PRO A 89 -0.98 11.72 4.62
N MET A 90 -0.55 12.07 5.83
CA MET A 90 -0.37 11.10 6.91
C MET A 90 -1.72 10.55 7.40
N GLY A 91 -1.83 9.22 7.53
CA GLY A 91 -3.04 8.56 7.99
C GLY A 91 -4.19 8.53 6.98
N SER A 92 -3.89 8.73 5.69
CA SER A 92 -4.89 8.72 4.61
C SER A 92 -5.15 7.34 3.99
N GLY A 93 -4.46 6.28 4.45
CA GLY A 93 -4.53 4.96 3.82
C GLY A 93 -3.79 4.86 2.48
N MET A 94 -3.00 5.88 2.08
CA MET A 94 -2.19 5.90 0.86
C MET A 94 -0.77 5.36 1.05
N SER A 95 -0.56 4.47 2.01
CA SER A 95 0.70 3.73 2.25
C SER A 95 1.93 4.62 2.49
N ALA A 96 1.75 5.74 3.22
CA ALA A 96 2.85 6.65 3.53
C ALA A 96 3.99 5.97 4.31
N SER A 97 3.70 5.04 5.22
CA SER A 97 4.68 4.25 5.97
C SER A 97 5.50 3.36 5.06
N ALA A 98 4.87 2.56 4.22
CA ALA A 98 5.56 1.67 3.28
C ALA A 98 6.45 2.44 2.29
N SER A 99 5.96 3.61 1.81
CA SER A 99 6.76 4.51 0.96
C SER A 99 8.00 5.00 1.70
N TYR A 100 7.87 5.36 2.99
CA TYR A 100 8.98 5.79 3.84
C TYR A 100 9.98 4.66 4.09
N ASP A 101 9.51 3.46 4.41
CA ASP A 101 10.36 2.29 4.66
C ASP A 101 11.22 1.94 3.44
N VAL A 102 10.60 1.88 2.26
CA VAL A 102 11.30 1.58 1.01
C VAL A 102 12.33 2.67 0.71
N ALA A 103 11.96 3.94 0.85
CA ALA A 103 12.86 5.06 0.60
C ALA A 103 14.06 5.07 1.57
N LEU A 104 13.86 4.78 2.86
CA LEU A 104 14.93 4.66 3.86
C LEU A 104 15.91 3.54 3.50
N LEU A 105 15.41 2.35 3.20
CA LEU A 105 16.25 1.21 2.83
C LEU A 105 17.09 1.50 1.57
N MET A 106 16.46 2.10 0.54
CA MET A 106 17.15 2.47 -0.69
C MET A 106 18.22 3.55 -0.43
N ALA A 107 17.91 4.55 0.38
CA ALA A 107 18.84 5.63 0.72
C ALA A 107 20.07 5.10 1.50
N ILE A 108 19.87 4.32 2.57
CA ILE A 108 20.96 3.74 3.36
C ILE A 108 21.81 2.82 2.49
N ARG A 109 21.18 1.94 1.70
CA ARG A 109 21.86 1.03 0.77
C ARG A 109 22.75 1.79 -0.23
N SER A 110 22.25 2.90 -0.78
CA SER A 110 22.97 3.67 -1.78
C SER A 110 24.31 4.23 -1.27
N VAL A 111 24.36 4.65 0.00
CA VAL A 111 25.58 5.14 0.65
C VAL A 111 26.46 4.01 1.16
N ALA A 112 25.85 2.96 1.75
CA ALA A 112 26.57 1.86 2.37
C ALA A 112 27.30 0.94 1.37
N LEU A 113 26.84 0.85 0.12
CA LEU A 113 27.50 0.05 -0.92
C LEU A 113 28.73 0.73 -1.52
N SER A 114 29.00 2.01 -1.20
CA SER A 114 30.22 2.75 -1.60
C SER A 114 30.65 2.65 -3.09
N THR A 115 29.78 2.21 -3.96
CA THR A 115 30.07 2.11 -5.40
C THR A 115 30.17 3.46 -6.09
N TYR A 116 29.91 4.52 -5.33
CA TYR A 116 29.94 5.90 -5.81
C TYR A 116 31.29 6.56 -5.53
N LYS A 117 32.34 6.08 -6.21
CA LYS A 117 33.53 6.91 -6.35
C LYS A 117 33.09 8.16 -7.12
N ALA A 118 33.13 9.30 -6.43
CA ALA A 118 32.74 10.59 -6.98
C ALA A 118 33.57 10.90 -8.23
N ALA A 119 33.04 10.60 -9.41
CA ALA A 119 33.53 11.25 -10.61
C ALA A 119 32.85 12.61 -10.71
N PRO A 120 33.57 13.68 -11.05
CA PRO A 120 32.98 14.99 -11.25
C PRO A 120 31.92 14.91 -12.34
N GLN A 121 30.68 15.28 -12.02
CA GLN A 121 29.59 15.19 -12.98
C GLN A 121 28.79 16.47 -13.00
N THR A 122 28.46 16.89 -14.20
CA THR A 122 27.74 18.13 -14.49
C THR A 122 26.22 17.97 -14.55
N GLN A 123 25.71 16.72 -14.41
CA GLN A 123 24.26 16.44 -14.47
C GLN A 123 23.85 15.34 -13.48
N PRO A 124 22.59 15.38 -12.98
CA PRO A 124 22.03 14.30 -12.17
C PRO A 124 22.07 12.97 -12.93
N ARG A 125 22.54 11.90 -12.30
CA ARG A 125 22.46 10.55 -12.87
C ARG A 125 21.39 9.74 -12.18
N HIS A 126 20.58 9.09 -13.00
CA HIS A 126 19.70 8.02 -12.57
C HIS A 126 20.54 6.75 -12.40
N TYR A 127 20.48 6.11 -11.22
CA TYR A 127 21.18 4.85 -10.97
C TYR A 127 20.27 3.66 -11.26
N PRO A 128 20.30 3.16 -12.49
CA PRO A 128 19.41 2.08 -12.90
C PRO A 128 19.69 0.76 -12.16
N GLU A 129 20.88 0.59 -11.57
CA GLU A 129 21.22 -0.66 -10.88
C GLU A 129 20.42 -0.83 -9.57
N LEU A 130 20.13 0.24 -8.84
CA LEU A 130 19.30 0.18 -7.63
C LEU A 130 17.80 0.08 -7.98
N HIS A 131 17.41 0.60 -9.14
CA HIS A 131 16.05 0.50 -9.67
C HIS A 131 15.86 -0.78 -10.50
N ARG A 132 16.90 -1.23 -11.22
CA ARG A 132 16.91 -2.42 -12.09
C ARG A 132 17.47 -3.66 -11.41
N GLY A 133 17.62 -3.68 -10.08
CA GLY A 133 17.98 -4.87 -9.35
C GLY A 133 17.18 -6.08 -9.82
N SER A 134 17.78 -7.26 -9.74
CA SER A 134 17.11 -8.50 -10.11
C SER A 134 15.74 -8.60 -9.43
N ARG A 135 14.86 -9.43 -9.95
CA ARG A 135 13.57 -9.69 -9.29
C ARG A 135 13.78 -10.10 -7.83
N ASP A 136 14.80 -10.90 -7.55
CA ASP A 136 15.11 -11.38 -6.20
C ASP A 136 15.57 -10.24 -5.28
N ASP A 137 16.37 -9.29 -5.78
CA ASP A 137 16.76 -8.10 -5.04
C ASP A 137 15.55 -7.23 -4.66
N LYS A 138 14.62 -7.04 -5.60
CA LYS A 138 13.38 -6.29 -5.37
C LYS A 138 12.46 -7.00 -4.36
N ILE A 139 12.31 -8.32 -4.46
CA ILE A 139 11.56 -9.12 -3.49
C ILE A 139 12.21 -9.05 -2.10
N LYS A 140 13.54 -9.13 -2.04
CA LYS A 140 14.28 -8.97 -0.79
C LYS A 140 14.04 -7.60 -0.16
N LEU A 141 14.16 -6.52 -0.93
CA LEU A 141 13.89 -5.16 -0.47
C LEU A 141 12.46 -5.01 0.06
N THR A 142 11.48 -5.55 -0.66
CA THR A 142 10.07 -5.55 -0.25
C THR A 142 9.88 -6.25 1.11
N LYS A 143 10.48 -7.43 1.29
CA LYS A 143 10.42 -8.16 2.57
C LYS A 143 11.13 -7.42 3.70
N GLN A 144 12.24 -6.75 3.41
CA GLN A 144 12.95 -5.92 4.38
C GLN A 144 12.10 -4.72 4.81
N ALA A 145 11.41 -4.05 3.89
CA ALA A 145 10.50 -2.97 4.21
C ALA A 145 9.32 -3.47 5.09
N LEU A 146 8.74 -4.63 4.78
CA LEU A 146 7.71 -5.23 5.62
C LEU A 146 8.21 -5.53 7.05
N LEU A 147 9.46 -5.95 7.22
CA LEU A 147 10.05 -6.21 8.53
C LEU A 147 10.15 -4.95 9.40
N ILE A 148 10.27 -3.75 8.82
CA ILE A 148 10.27 -2.51 9.59
C ILE A 148 8.92 -2.37 10.30
N GLU A 149 7.81 -2.49 9.61
CA GLU A 149 6.49 -2.38 10.21
C GLU A 149 6.16 -3.54 11.17
N THR A 150 6.47 -4.77 10.78
CA THR A 150 6.05 -5.94 11.58
C THR A 150 6.94 -6.18 12.80
N LYS A 151 8.26 -6.07 12.64
CA LYS A 151 9.22 -6.37 13.73
C LYS A 151 9.49 -5.16 14.63
N TYR A 152 9.65 -3.96 14.03
CA TYR A 152 10.04 -2.77 14.79
C TYR A 152 8.83 -1.92 15.21
N CYS A 153 7.82 -1.75 14.37
CA CYS A 153 6.62 -0.99 14.72
C CYS A 153 5.51 -1.85 15.36
N GLY A 154 5.63 -3.19 15.29
CA GLY A 154 4.66 -4.12 15.89
C GLY A 154 3.29 -4.15 15.21
N VAL A 155 3.20 -3.72 13.93
CA VAL A 155 1.96 -3.68 13.16
C VAL A 155 1.90 -4.88 12.22
N ASN A 156 0.87 -5.71 12.35
CA ASN A 156 0.75 -6.96 11.59
C ASN A 156 0.13 -6.73 10.20
N VAL A 157 0.77 -5.89 9.38
CA VAL A 157 0.32 -5.55 8.02
C VAL A 157 0.65 -6.62 6.97
N GLY A 158 -0.02 -6.55 5.81
CA GLY A 158 0.31 -7.36 4.63
C GLY A 158 1.41 -6.71 3.78
N ILE A 159 1.92 -7.46 2.79
CA ILE A 159 3.06 -7.06 1.96
C ILE A 159 2.69 -6.12 0.79
N MET A 160 1.40 -5.91 0.52
CA MET A 160 0.90 -5.23 -0.68
C MET A 160 1.52 -3.85 -0.88
N ASP A 161 1.57 -3.04 0.16
CA ASP A 161 1.98 -1.64 0.09
C ASP A 161 3.47 -1.51 -0.22
N GLN A 162 4.32 -2.26 0.50
CA GLN A 162 5.75 -2.30 0.24
C GLN A 162 6.05 -2.89 -1.15
N PHE A 163 5.25 -3.89 -1.57
CA PHE A 163 5.39 -4.48 -2.90
C PHE A 163 5.09 -3.45 -3.99
N SER A 164 4.01 -2.68 -3.82
CA SER A 164 3.66 -1.61 -4.73
C SER A 164 4.76 -0.56 -4.84
N CYS A 165 5.28 -0.08 -3.70
CA CYS A 165 6.35 0.92 -3.69
C CYS A 165 7.63 0.47 -4.42
N VAL A 166 7.91 -0.83 -4.49
CA VAL A 166 9.12 -1.36 -5.14
C VAL A 166 8.89 -1.76 -6.60
N HIS A 167 7.73 -2.33 -6.92
CA HIS A 167 7.50 -3.03 -8.21
C HIS A 167 6.57 -2.30 -9.17
N ALA A 168 5.96 -1.18 -8.78
CA ALA A 168 5.02 -0.45 -9.63
C ALA A 168 5.62 -0.05 -10.97
N THR A 169 4.77 0.05 -11.97
CA THR A 169 5.12 0.46 -13.33
C THR A 169 4.14 1.52 -13.80
N LYS A 170 4.65 2.58 -14.39
CA LYS A 170 3.87 3.72 -14.88
C LYS A 170 2.72 3.29 -15.77
N GLY A 171 1.53 3.83 -15.50
CA GLY A 171 0.30 3.55 -16.25
C GLY A 171 -0.33 2.19 -15.98
N LYS A 172 0.26 1.38 -15.07
CA LYS A 172 -0.17 0.00 -14.83
C LYS A 172 -0.50 -0.24 -13.36
N PHE A 173 -1.49 -1.08 -13.13
CA PHE A 173 -1.68 -1.72 -11.83
C PHE A 173 -1.13 -3.17 -11.87
N MET A 174 -0.86 -3.74 -10.73
CA MET A 174 -0.36 -5.10 -10.62
C MET A 174 -1.48 -6.04 -10.18
N ALA A 175 -1.71 -7.12 -10.90
CA ALA A 175 -2.40 -8.28 -10.37
C ALA A 175 -1.39 -9.08 -9.52
N LEU A 176 -1.30 -8.74 -8.23
CA LEU A 176 -0.35 -9.34 -7.30
C LEU A 176 -1.01 -10.46 -6.52
N ASP A 177 -0.42 -11.63 -6.55
CA ASP A 177 -0.71 -12.73 -5.64
C ASP A 177 0.18 -12.61 -4.39
N CYS A 178 -0.41 -12.18 -3.27
CA CYS A 178 0.30 -12.00 -2.00
C CYS A 178 0.78 -13.30 -1.34
N ASP A 179 0.31 -14.46 -1.78
CA ASP A 179 0.72 -15.77 -1.26
C ASP A 179 2.01 -16.25 -1.91
N THR A 180 2.11 -16.12 -3.23
CA THR A 180 3.25 -16.57 -4.03
C THR A 180 4.23 -15.46 -4.38
N LEU A 181 3.87 -14.21 -4.16
CA LEU A 181 4.58 -12.99 -4.59
C LEU A 181 4.84 -12.96 -6.10
N THR A 182 3.94 -13.58 -6.87
CA THR A 182 3.93 -13.46 -8.32
C THR A 182 2.98 -12.34 -8.74
N PHE A 183 3.31 -11.65 -9.81
CA PHE A 183 2.47 -10.58 -10.31
C PHE A 183 2.54 -10.42 -11.82
N LYS A 184 1.49 -9.81 -12.38
CA LYS A 184 1.42 -9.37 -13.77
C LYS A 184 0.95 -7.91 -13.80
N ASN A 185 1.58 -7.12 -14.63
CA ASN A 185 1.18 -5.73 -14.86
C ASN A 185 0.06 -5.65 -15.89
N HIS A 186 -0.94 -4.82 -15.62
CA HIS A 186 -2.12 -4.60 -16.43
C HIS A 186 -2.28 -3.11 -16.74
N GLU A 187 -2.58 -2.78 -17.99
CA GLU A 187 -2.82 -1.38 -18.41
C GLU A 187 -4.14 -0.89 -17.81
N ILE A 188 -4.07 0.16 -17.00
CA ILE A 188 -5.29 0.74 -16.41
C ILE A 188 -6.20 1.36 -17.49
N GLY A 189 -5.61 1.84 -18.57
CA GLY A 189 -6.33 2.40 -19.70
C GLY A 189 -7.31 1.44 -20.39
N ASN A 190 -7.11 0.12 -20.24
CA ASN A 190 -8.04 -0.88 -20.76
C ASN A 190 -9.38 -0.89 -20.02
N ILE A 191 -9.43 -0.34 -18.79
CA ILE A 191 -10.64 -0.18 -17.98
C ILE A 191 -11.19 1.23 -18.11
N THR A 192 -10.33 2.27 -17.99
CA THR A 192 -10.77 3.65 -18.00
C THR A 192 -11.11 4.17 -19.39
N GLY A 193 -10.49 3.64 -20.43
CA GLY A 193 -10.45 4.29 -21.72
C GLY A 193 -9.77 5.68 -21.64
N PRO A 194 -9.92 6.52 -22.67
CA PRO A 194 -9.33 7.85 -22.68
C PRO A 194 -10.12 8.89 -21.85
N ASP A 195 -11.40 8.67 -21.61
CA ASP A 195 -12.34 9.68 -21.08
C ASP A 195 -12.63 9.52 -19.58
N ALA A 196 -12.11 8.47 -18.94
CA ALA A 196 -12.27 8.27 -17.52
C ALA A 196 -10.93 8.26 -16.78
N CYS A 197 -11.01 8.36 -15.46
CA CYS A 197 -9.85 8.33 -14.57
C CYS A 197 -10.24 7.77 -13.21
N PHE A 198 -9.24 7.47 -12.42
CA PHE A 198 -9.40 7.25 -10.99
C PHE A 198 -9.12 8.53 -10.22
N LEU A 199 -9.85 8.73 -9.13
CA LEU A 199 -9.70 9.83 -8.20
C LEU A 199 -9.75 9.30 -6.77
N LEU A 200 -8.93 9.85 -5.88
CA LEU A 200 -9.01 9.61 -4.45
C LEU A 200 -9.65 10.80 -3.76
N ILE A 201 -10.62 10.56 -2.88
CA ILE A 201 -11.16 11.58 -1.98
C ILE A 201 -10.83 11.18 -0.55
N ASN A 202 -9.95 11.96 0.08
CA ASN A 202 -9.54 11.79 1.47
C ASN A 202 -10.57 12.43 2.40
N SER A 203 -11.16 11.63 3.27
CA SER A 203 -12.12 12.10 4.28
C SER A 203 -11.51 13.03 5.33
N MET A 204 -10.20 13.13 5.39
CA MET A 204 -9.43 13.84 6.43
C MET A 204 -9.61 13.25 7.84
N VAL A 205 -10.31 12.12 7.95
CA VAL A 205 -10.35 11.31 9.17
C VAL A 205 -9.12 10.43 9.19
N LYS A 206 -8.37 10.49 10.28
CA LYS A 206 -7.13 9.73 10.43
C LYS A 206 -7.40 8.24 10.48
N HIS A 207 -6.63 7.52 9.72
CA HIS A 207 -6.59 6.07 9.72
C HIS A 207 -5.85 5.55 10.96
N GLU A 208 -6.57 4.96 11.90
CA GLU A 208 -6.01 4.36 13.12
C GLU A 208 -6.17 2.84 13.10
N LEU A 209 -5.24 2.13 12.44
CA LEU A 209 -5.25 0.65 12.37
C LEU A 209 -5.16 -0.04 13.73
N THR A 210 -4.64 0.67 14.74
CA THR A 210 -4.40 0.16 16.10
C THR A 210 -5.44 0.58 17.12
N ALA A 211 -6.45 1.38 16.71
CA ALA A 211 -7.51 1.78 17.62
C ALA A 211 -8.23 0.54 18.17
N ALA A 212 -8.03 0.30 19.44
CA ALA A 212 -8.48 -0.90 20.16
C ALA A 212 -9.99 -0.89 20.46
N ASP A 213 -10.81 -0.25 19.64
CA ASP A 213 -12.23 -0.10 19.90
C ASP A 213 -13.01 -1.35 19.47
N HIS A 214 -13.53 -2.03 20.48
CA HIS A 214 -14.64 -2.99 20.42
C HIS A 214 -14.42 -4.28 19.58
N GLY A 215 -13.19 -4.82 19.48
CA GLY A 215 -12.93 -6.09 18.80
C GLY A 215 -13.00 -5.99 17.25
N ASN A 216 -12.99 -4.79 16.70
CA ASN A 216 -13.06 -4.54 15.25
C ASN A 216 -11.74 -4.04 14.62
N GLY A 217 -10.66 -3.91 15.38
CA GLY A 217 -9.36 -3.51 14.85
C GLY A 217 -8.81 -4.50 13.81
N TYR A 218 -7.83 -4.06 13.04
CA TYR A 218 -7.23 -4.84 11.94
C TYR A 218 -6.82 -6.27 12.36
N ASN A 219 -6.22 -6.44 13.54
CA ASN A 219 -5.81 -7.75 14.05
C ASN A 219 -7.01 -8.67 14.36
N ALA A 220 -8.13 -8.13 14.86
CA ALA A 220 -9.34 -8.89 15.10
C ALA A 220 -10.00 -9.38 13.80
N ILE A 221 -10.01 -8.54 12.77
CA ILE A 221 -10.50 -8.91 11.44
C ILE A 221 -9.67 -10.06 10.87
N ARG A 222 -8.35 -9.96 10.99
CA ARG A 222 -7.43 -11.00 10.53
C ARG A 222 -7.66 -12.32 11.27
N SER A 223 -7.81 -12.28 12.59
CA SER A 223 -8.10 -13.47 13.41
C SER A 223 -9.41 -14.13 13.01
N ASP A 224 -10.45 -13.34 12.72
CA ASP A 224 -11.74 -13.90 12.28
C ASP A 224 -11.64 -14.56 10.89
N ILE A 225 -10.89 -13.98 9.96
CA ILE A 225 -10.67 -14.58 8.65
C ILE A 225 -9.91 -15.91 8.79
N GLU A 226 -8.84 -15.95 9.60
CA GLU A 226 -8.08 -17.16 9.89
C GLU A 226 -8.96 -18.23 10.59
N GLY A 227 -9.83 -17.80 11.51
CA GLY A 227 -10.82 -18.69 12.15
C GLY A 227 -11.84 -19.27 11.16
N ALA A 228 -12.31 -18.45 10.21
CA ALA A 228 -13.21 -18.92 9.17
C ALA A 228 -12.52 -19.90 8.20
N GLU A 229 -11.27 -19.65 7.81
CA GLU A 229 -10.45 -20.57 7.02
C GLU A 229 -10.26 -21.91 7.74
N ALA A 230 -9.99 -21.88 9.04
CA ALA A 230 -9.87 -23.10 9.87
C ALA A 230 -11.20 -23.87 9.96
N ALA A 231 -12.34 -23.18 10.09
CA ALA A 231 -13.65 -23.79 10.11
C ALA A 231 -13.98 -24.50 8.78
N VAL A 232 -13.71 -23.85 7.63
CA VAL A 232 -13.87 -24.49 6.31
C VAL A 232 -12.95 -25.68 6.15
N SER A 233 -11.68 -25.55 6.54
CA SER A 233 -10.70 -26.64 6.52
C SER A 233 -11.21 -27.87 7.28
N LYS A 234 -11.68 -27.68 8.51
CA LYS A 234 -12.19 -28.76 9.38
C LYS A 234 -13.47 -29.38 8.82
N THR A 235 -14.42 -28.55 8.36
CA THR A 235 -15.77 -29.01 7.98
C THR A 235 -15.80 -29.67 6.60
N LYS A 236 -15.03 -29.13 5.64
CA LYS A 236 -15.12 -29.54 4.22
C LYS A 236 -13.89 -30.29 3.71
N LEU A 237 -12.71 -30.12 4.34
CA LEU A 237 -11.44 -30.55 3.78
C LEU A 237 -10.67 -31.54 4.69
N GLY A 238 -11.31 -32.06 5.73
CA GLY A 238 -10.68 -32.99 6.65
C GLY A 238 -9.45 -32.47 7.38
N GLY A 239 -9.41 -31.13 7.64
CA GLY A 239 -8.32 -30.45 8.33
C GLY A 239 -7.12 -30.08 7.46
N LYS A 240 -7.19 -30.25 6.13
CA LYS A 240 -6.12 -29.84 5.23
C LYS A 240 -5.98 -28.30 5.20
N PRO A 241 -4.75 -27.76 5.11
CA PRO A 241 -4.54 -26.30 5.03
C PRO A 241 -5.37 -25.66 3.93
N PHE A 242 -6.06 -24.58 4.27
CA PHE A 242 -6.96 -23.86 3.37
C PHE A 242 -6.84 -22.35 3.58
N LYS A 243 -6.89 -21.62 2.47
CA LYS A 243 -7.05 -20.16 2.45
C LYS A 243 -8.11 -19.78 1.41
N PHE A 244 -8.84 -18.70 1.63
CA PHE A 244 -9.87 -18.26 0.69
C PHE A 244 -9.33 -17.94 -0.71
N CYS A 245 -8.08 -17.52 -0.83
CA CYS A 245 -7.46 -17.34 -2.14
C CYS A 245 -7.29 -18.65 -2.92
N HIS A 246 -7.21 -19.80 -2.27
CA HIS A 246 -7.06 -21.08 -2.96
C HIS A 246 -8.32 -21.45 -3.73
N ILE A 247 -9.51 -21.28 -3.10
CA ILE A 247 -10.78 -21.57 -3.78
C ILE A 247 -11.09 -20.56 -4.88
N ALA A 248 -10.73 -19.28 -4.69
CA ALA A 248 -10.91 -18.27 -5.71
C ALA A 248 -10.04 -18.51 -6.96
N ARG A 249 -8.80 -19.00 -6.77
CA ARG A 249 -7.89 -19.34 -7.89
C ARG A 249 -8.32 -20.59 -8.67
N ASN A 250 -8.79 -21.59 -7.97
CA ASN A 250 -9.07 -22.92 -8.54
C ASN A 250 -10.36 -23.48 -7.94
N PRO A 251 -11.52 -22.87 -8.23
CA PRO A 251 -12.78 -23.25 -7.60
C PRO A 251 -13.12 -24.73 -7.81
N THR A 252 -12.87 -25.27 -9.00
CA THR A 252 -13.17 -26.66 -9.37
C THR A 252 -12.40 -27.71 -8.56
N LYS A 253 -11.33 -27.32 -7.87
CA LYS A 253 -10.62 -28.23 -6.93
C LYS A 253 -11.35 -28.38 -5.59
N PHE A 254 -12.27 -27.50 -5.27
CA PHE A 254 -12.95 -27.44 -3.97
C PHE A 254 -14.45 -27.68 -4.09
N THR A 255 -15.07 -27.21 -5.16
CA THR A 255 -16.51 -27.33 -5.38
C THR A 255 -16.84 -27.36 -6.87
N THR A 256 -17.95 -28.02 -7.22
CA THR A 256 -18.57 -27.96 -8.55
C THR A 256 -19.61 -26.83 -8.64
N GLY A 257 -19.93 -26.22 -7.50
CA GLY A 257 -20.89 -25.11 -7.39
C GLY A 257 -20.22 -23.76 -7.10
N ASP A 258 -20.99 -22.84 -6.54
CA ASP A 258 -20.52 -21.51 -6.18
C ASP A 258 -19.51 -21.56 -5.02
N PRO A 259 -18.30 -20.99 -5.17
CA PRO A 259 -17.30 -20.92 -4.11
C PRO A 259 -17.78 -20.14 -2.86
N VAL A 260 -18.62 -19.13 -3.03
CA VAL A 260 -19.19 -18.35 -1.91
C VAL A 260 -20.13 -19.23 -1.11
N GLN A 261 -21.00 -19.98 -1.79
CA GLN A 261 -21.93 -20.92 -1.17
C GLN A 261 -21.16 -22.04 -0.43
N PHE A 262 -20.09 -22.56 -1.01
CA PHE A 262 -19.22 -23.55 -0.36
C PHE A 262 -18.73 -23.10 1.02
N VAL A 263 -18.34 -21.83 1.18
CA VAL A 263 -17.94 -21.24 2.46
C VAL A 263 -19.16 -20.99 3.36
N ALA A 264 -20.26 -20.50 2.79
CA ALA A 264 -21.50 -20.18 3.52
C ALA A 264 -22.11 -21.40 4.21
N GLU A 265 -21.98 -22.59 3.62
CA GLU A 265 -22.44 -23.86 4.21
C GLU A 265 -21.70 -24.24 5.51
N CYS A 266 -20.55 -23.64 5.80
CA CYS A 266 -19.81 -23.85 7.05
C CYS A 266 -20.29 -22.94 8.20
N LYS A 267 -21.40 -22.21 8.05
CA LYS A 267 -21.92 -21.20 9.01
C LYS A 267 -22.00 -21.73 10.45
N ALA A 268 -22.47 -22.97 10.64
CA ALA A 268 -22.62 -23.54 11.97
C ALA A 268 -21.30 -23.75 12.74
N ALA A 269 -20.18 -23.77 12.03
CA ALA A 269 -18.83 -23.90 12.61
C ALA A 269 -18.11 -22.57 12.83
N MET A 270 -18.79 -21.43 12.60
CA MET A 270 -18.23 -20.10 12.66
C MET A 270 -18.99 -19.20 13.63
N THR A 271 -18.30 -18.22 14.23
CA THR A 271 -18.99 -17.11 14.88
C THR A 271 -19.65 -16.22 13.82
N PRO A 272 -20.64 -15.36 14.18
CA PRO A 272 -21.27 -14.46 13.22
C PRO A 272 -20.28 -13.56 12.48
N SER A 273 -19.23 -13.07 13.15
CA SER A 273 -18.20 -12.23 12.55
C SER A 273 -17.27 -13.03 11.61
N GLN A 274 -16.85 -14.22 12.01
CA GLN A 274 -16.07 -15.14 11.15
C GLN A 274 -16.84 -15.49 9.88
N TYR A 275 -18.14 -15.77 10.01
CA TYR A 275 -19.00 -16.08 8.87
C TYR A 275 -19.09 -14.90 7.89
N ALA A 276 -19.45 -13.70 8.38
CA ALA A 276 -19.59 -12.53 7.54
C ALA A 276 -18.27 -12.17 6.82
N ARG A 277 -17.16 -12.19 7.57
CA ARG A 277 -15.81 -11.87 7.05
C ARG A 277 -15.29 -12.95 6.10
N GLY A 278 -15.57 -14.22 6.37
CA GLY A 278 -15.19 -15.34 5.52
C GLY A 278 -15.92 -15.32 4.17
N VAL A 279 -17.25 -15.19 4.18
CA VAL A 279 -18.08 -15.06 2.97
C VAL A 279 -17.66 -13.86 2.14
N PHE A 280 -17.47 -12.69 2.80
CA PHE A 280 -16.98 -11.51 2.10
C PHE A 280 -15.61 -11.74 1.47
N ASN A 281 -14.67 -12.38 2.19
CA ASN A 281 -13.30 -12.55 1.69
C ASN A 281 -13.24 -13.39 0.41
N VAL A 282 -13.96 -14.51 0.35
CA VAL A 282 -14.00 -15.32 -0.88
C VAL A 282 -14.69 -14.57 -2.04
N ALA A 283 -15.78 -13.86 -1.76
CA ALA A 283 -16.45 -13.05 -2.76
C ALA A 283 -15.56 -11.91 -3.28
N GLU A 284 -14.78 -11.27 -2.39
CA GLU A 284 -13.84 -10.21 -2.77
C GLU A 284 -12.70 -10.73 -3.62
N GLN A 285 -12.19 -11.93 -3.36
CA GLN A 285 -11.17 -12.54 -4.22
C GLN A 285 -11.71 -12.81 -5.62
N ILE A 286 -12.96 -13.25 -5.75
CA ILE A 286 -13.61 -13.46 -7.04
C ILE A 286 -13.79 -12.11 -7.77
N ARG A 287 -14.28 -11.07 -7.07
CA ARG A 287 -14.41 -9.71 -7.64
C ARG A 287 -13.07 -9.15 -8.11
N THR A 288 -12.00 -9.38 -7.33
CA THR A 288 -10.66 -8.94 -7.70
C THR A 288 -10.17 -9.62 -8.98
N ILE A 289 -10.38 -10.94 -9.11
CA ILE A 289 -10.03 -11.69 -10.33
C ILE A 289 -10.84 -11.18 -11.53
N GLU A 290 -12.12 -10.92 -11.33
CA GLU A 290 -12.98 -10.34 -12.37
C GLU A 290 -12.50 -8.93 -12.78
N PHE A 291 -12.18 -8.06 -11.81
CA PHE A 291 -11.62 -6.74 -12.10
C PHE A 291 -10.33 -6.83 -12.92
N ILE A 292 -9.44 -7.76 -12.58
CA ILE A 292 -8.22 -8.02 -13.36
C ILE A 292 -8.58 -8.41 -14.79
N SER A 293 -9.56 -9.28 -14.99
CA SER A 293 -9.97 -9.75 -16.32
C SER A 293 -10.52 -8.64 -17.22
N LEU A 294 -11.14 -7.59 -16.64
CA LEU A 294 -11.60 -6.43 -17.40
C LEU A 294 -10.46 -5.67 -18.10
N SER A 295 -9.25 -5.76 -17.57
CA SER A 295 -8.06 -5.13 -18.16
C SER A 295 -7.39 -5.97 -19.24
N ASP A 296 -7.79 -7.22 -19.42
CA ASP A 296 -7.20 -8.09 -20.44
C ASP A 296 -7.61 -7.59 -21.84
N PRO A 297 -6.68 -7.48 -22.80
CA PRO A 297 -7.00 -7.12 -24.18
C PRO A 297 -8.02 -8.07 -24.84
N SER A 298 -8.04 -9.34 -24.43
CA SER A 298 -8.99 -10.34 -24.93
C SER A 298 -10.38 -10.31 -24.28
N CYS A 299 -10.60 -9.42 -23.29
CA CYS A 299 -11.91 -9.28 -22.64
C CYS A 299 -12.99 -8.93 -23.69
N PRO A 300 -14.07 -9.70 -23.79
CA PRO A 300 -15.08 -9.52 -24.83
C PRO A 300 -15.95 -8.27 -24.65
N LEU A 301 -15.92 -7.65 -23.48
CA LEU A 301 -16.70 -6.45 -23.18
C LEU A 301 -16.15 -5.22 -23.91
N SER A 302 -17.04 -4.36 -24.39
CA SER A 302 -16.69 -3.05 -24.93
C SER A 302 -16.05 -2.15 -23.85
N PRO A 303 -15.33 -1.10 -24.20
CA PRO A 303 -14.77 -0.16 -23.22
C PRO A 303 -15.82 0.44 -22.26
N ALA A 304 -17.03 0.72 -22.73
CA ALA A 304 -18.12 1.25 -21.90
C ALA A 304 -18.61 0.21 -20.90
N GLU A 305 -18.76 -1.04 -21.32
CA GLU A 305 -19.16 -2.15 -20.44
C GLU A 305 -18.08 -2.45 -19.40
N ARG A 306 -16.80 -2.43 -19.77
CA ARG A 306 -15.68 -2.60 -18.82
C ARG A 306 -15.68 -1.49 -17.76
N TYR A 307 -15.89 -0.24 -18.18
CA TYR A 307 -16.00 0.91 -17.29
C TYR A 307 -17.18 0.74 -16.31
N GLY A 308 -18.36 0.40 -16.81
CA GLY A 308 -19.56 0.16 -15.98
C GLY A 308 -19.33 -0.99 -15.00
N ARG A 309 -18.85 -2.13 -15.51
CA ARG A 309 -18.61 -3.31 -14.67
C ARG A 309 -17.56 -3.08 -13.60
N ALA A 310 -16.48 -2.38 -13.90
CA ALA A 310 -15.48 -2.00 -12.92
C ALA A 310 -16.08 -1.16 -11.78
N GLY A 311 -16.97 -0.21 -12.10
CA GLY A 311 -17.68 0.57 -11.09
C GLY A 311 -18.59 -0.26 -10.19
N GLU A 312 -19.34 -1.21 -10.76
CA GLU A 312 -20.18 -2.14 -9.99
C GLU A 312 -19.35 -2.97 -9.01
N LEU A 313 -18.18 -3.49 -9.45
CA LEU A 313 -17.27 -4.26 -8.59
C LEU A 313 -16.72 -3.39 -7.45
N LEU A 314 -16.39 -2.12 -7.72
CA LEU A 314 -15.92 -1.19 -6.68
C LEU A 314 -17.02 -0.93 -5.64
N ASN A 315 -18.26 -0.69 -6.07
CA ASN A 315 -19.40 -0.46 -5.17
C ASN A 315 -19.69 -1.69 -4.30
N ALA A 316 -19.74 -2.88 -4.90
CA ALA A 316 -19.95 -4.13 -4.17
C ALA A 316 -18.85 -4.42 -3.14
N THR A 317 -17.60 -4.03 -3.46
CA THR A 317 -16.48 -4.08 -2.50
C THR A 317 -16.72 -3.14 -1.33
N HIS A 318 -17.14 -1.88 -1.59
CA HIS A 318 -17.39 -0.92 -0.51
C HIS A 318 -18.53 -1.38 0.41
N GLU A 319 -19.59 -1.90 -0.12
CA GLU A 319 -20.69 -2.47 0.67
C GLU A 319 -20.21 -3.56 1.62
N GLY A 320 -19.42 -4.50 1.11
CA GLY A 320 -18.85 -5.55 1.96
C GLY A 320 -17.82 -5.03 2.99
N GLN A 321 -17.05 -4.00 2.65
CA GLN A 321 -16.16 -3.31 3.60
C GLN A 321 -16.95 -2.61 4.71
N ARG A 322 -18.11 -2.03 4.40
CA ARG A 322 -19.01 -1.41 5.37
C ARG A 322 -19.71 -2.46 6.24
N ASP A 323 -20.34 -3.46 5.64
CA ASP A 323 -21.31 -4.32 6.30
C ASP A 323 -20.69 -5.58 6.91
N ALA A 324 -19.74 -6.22 6.20
CA ALA A 324 -19.10 -7.45 6.65
C ALA A 324 -17.80 -7.21 7.42
N LEU A 325 -16.89 -6.39 6.89
CA LEU A 325 -15.64 -6.05 7.58
C LEU A 325 -15.83 -5.00 8.67
N ARG A 326 -16.81 -4.10 8.51
CA ARG A 326 -17.10 -2.97 9.41
C ARG A 326 -15.90 -2.03 9.58
N ILE A 327 -15.23 -1.72 8.48
CA ILE A 327 -14.05 -0.84 8.43
C ILE A 327 -14.36 0.53 7.83
N SER A 328 -15.58 0.77 7.37
CA SER A 328 -16.01 2.07 6.87
C SER A 328 -16.56 2.93 8.01
N THR A 329 -16.28 4.23 7.93
CA THR A 329 -16.78 5.24 8.89
C THR A 329 -17.97 5.99 8.31
N PRO A 330 -18.76 6.73 9.14
CA PRO A 330 -19.83 7.58 8.65
C PRO A 330 -19.39 8.58 7.58
N GLU A 331 -18.16 9.10 7.68
CA GLU A 331 -17.57 10.03 6.74
C GLU A 331 -17.30 9.36 5.39
N LEU A 332 -16.72 8.16 5.40
CA LEU A 332 -16.47 7.39 4.17
C LEU A 332 -17.77 6.96 3.49
N ASN A 333 -18.77 6.55 4.28
CA ASN A 333 -20.09 6.21 3.78
C ASN A 333 -20.76 7.42 3.13
N PHE A 334 -20.63 8.61 3.73
CA PHE A 334 -21.16 9.85 3.14
C PHE A 334 -20.52 10.13 1.78
N ILE A 335 -19.20 10.01 1.66
CA ILE A 335 -18.51 10.23 0.38
C ILE A 335 -19.05 9.23 -0.66
N GLN A 336 -19.16 7.95 -0.30
CA GLN A 336 -19.65 6.90 -1.19
C GLN A 336 -21.08 7.16 -1.66
N GLU A 337 -21.96 7.56 -0.75
CA GLU A 337 -23.35 7.91 -1.08
C GLU A 337 -23.44 9.17 -1.97
N ALA A 338 -22.55 10.14 -1.75
CA ALA A 338 -22.54 11.39 -2.51
C ALA A 338 -22.07 11.16 -3.95
N ILE A 339 -20.98 10.37 -4.13
CA ILE A 339 -20.44 10.11 -5.47
C ILE A 339 -21.40 9.26 -6.33
N ASN A 340 -22.11 8.31 -5.74
CA ASN A 340 -23.04 7.45 -6.49
C ASN A 340 -24.28 8.16 -7.01
N LYS A 341 -24.49 9.44 -6.65
CA LYS A 341 -25.58 10.28 -7.18
C LYS A 341 -25.22 10.96 -8.50
N ASP A 342 -23.96 10.96 -8.89
CA ASP A 342 -23.49 11.62 -10.11
C ASP A 342 -23.34 10.61 -11.24
N GLU A 343 -24.03 10.83 -12.35
CA GLU A 343 -24.01 9.96 -13.54
C GLU A 343 -22.64 9.81 -14.21
N GLY A 344 -21.73 10.72 -13.92
CA GLY A 344 -20.33 10.66 -14.38
C GLY A 344 -19.47 9.70 -13.58
N VAL A 345 -19.96 9.19 -12.45
CA VAL A 345 -19.26 8.23 -11.59
C VAL A 345 -19.73 6.82 -11.91
N SER A 346 -18.81 5.92 -12.20
CA SER A 346 -19.10 4.50 -12.38
C SER A 346 -19.24 3.76 -11.05
N GLY A 347 -18.42 4.11 -10.07
CA GLY A 347 -18.44 3.53 -8.73
C GLY A 347 -17.22 3.88 -7.93
N GLY A 348 -17.21 3.47 -6.65
CA GLY A 348 -16.09 3.72 -5.76
C GLY A 348 -16.07 2.81 -4.55
N ARG A 349 -14.94 2.77 -3.86
CA ARG A 349 -14.72 1.94 -2.67
C ARG A 349 -13.75 2.59 -1.69
N LEU A 350 -13.87 2.21 -0.44
CA LEU A 350 -12.84 2.49 0.55
C LEU A 350 -11.50 1.86 0.11
N MET A 351 -10.39 2.61 0.22
CA MET A 351 -9.04 2.16 -0.08
C MET A 351 -8.25 1.87 1.22
N GLY A 352 -7.46 0.79 1.19
CA GLY A 352 -6.62 0.39 2.32
C GLY A 352 -7.37 -0.33 3.45
N GLY A 353 -6.87 -0.20 4.67
CA GLY A 353 -7.36 -0.94 5.86
C GLY A 353 -8.62 -0.36 6.52
N GLY A 354 -9.12 0.79 6.08
CA GLY A 354 -10.32 1.41 6.64
C GLY A 354 -10.10 2.25 7.90
N PHE A 355 -11.16 2.47 8.66
CA PHE A 355 -11.20 3.32 9.87
C PHE A 355 -10.85 4.80 9.61
N GLY A 356 -11.05 5.26 8.40
CA GLY A 356 -10.71 6.57 7.87
C GLY A 356 -9.99 6.45 6.52
N GLY A 357 -9.34 7.52 6.07
CA GLY A 357 -8.59 7.57 4.82
C GLY A 357 -9.44 7.92 3.60
N CYS A 358 -9.24 7.23 2.49
CA CYS A 358 -9.74 7.62 1.18
C CYS A 358 -10.83 6.69 0.62
N ILE A 359 -11.70 7.28 -0.19
CA ILE A 359 -12.50 6.57 -1.20
C ILE A 359 -11.78 6.68 -2.55
N LEU A 360 -11.53 5.54 -3.18
CA LEU A 360 -11.10 5.45 -4.58
C LEU A 360 -12.35 5.37 -5.46
N LEU A 361 -12.46 6.26 -6.43
CA LEU A 361 -13.59 6.27 -7.36
C LEU A 361 -13.13 6.26 -8.82
N LEU A 362 -13.94 5.63 -9.67
CA LEU A 362 -13.82 5.59 -11.11
C LEU A 362 -14.88 6.50 -11.72
N LEU A 363 -14.45 7.53 -12.46
CA LEU A 363 -15.36 8.53 -13.00
C LEU A 363 -14.90 9.08 -14.35
N LYS A 364 -15.81 9.73 -15.06
CA LYS A 364 -15.48 10.49 -16.27
C LYS A 364 -14.65 11.73 -15.93
N LYS A 365 -13.63 12.04 -16.74
CA LYS A 365 -12.77 13.20 -16.54
C LYS A 365 -13.50 14.52 -16.45
N ASN A 366 -14.56 14.69 -17.27
CA ASN A 366 -15.39 15.90 -17.28
C ASN A 366 -16.32 16.03 -16.05
N ALA A 367 -16.43 14.99 -15.23
CA ALA A 367 -17.23 15.01 -13.98
C ALA A 367 -16.38 15.37 -12.75
N VAL A 368 -15.04 15.33 -12.83
CA VAL A 368 -14.14 15.47 -11.68
C VAL A 368 -14.45 16.71 -10.86
N ASP A 369 -14.46 17.92 -11.47
CA ASP A 369 -14.64 19.16 -10.74
C ASP A 369 -16.03 19.24 -10.09
N ARG A 370 -17.07 18.78 -10.78
CA ARG A 370 -18.44 18.75 -10.28
C ARG A 370 -18.59 17.83 -9.08
N VAL A 371 -18.06 16.62 -9.19
CA VAL A 371 -18.10 15.61 -8.12
C VAL A 371 -17.31 16.10 -6.90
N VAL A 372 -16.10 16.60 -7.09
CA VAL A 372 -15.28 17.13 -5.99
C VAL A 372 -16.00 18.26 -5.25
N LYS A 373 -16.52 19.26 -5.98
CA LYS A 373 -17.25 20.38 -5.37
C LYS A 373 -18.50 19.91 -4.61
N SER A 374 -19.26 18.98 -5.18
CA SER A 374 -20.46 18.43 -4.55
C SER A 374 -20.13 17.71 -3.24
N VAL A 375 -19.12 16.83 -3.27
CA VAL A 375 -18.67 16.11 -2.07
C VAL A 375 -18.14 17.06 -1.01
N GLN A 376 -17.26 18.02 -1.40
CA GLN A 376 -16.68 18.98 -0.46
C GLN A 376 -17.76 19.83 0.23
N SER A 377 -18.72 20.32 -0.53
CA SER A 377 -19.81 21.16 0.02
C SER A 377 -20.67 20.40 1.01
N GLY A 378 -21.15 19.21 0.62
CA GLY A 378 -22.02 18.40 1.47
C GLY A 378 -21.29 17.84 2.69
N PHE A 379 -20.05 17.42 2.54
CA PHE A 379 -19.22 16.89 3.61
C PHE A 379 -18.88 17.98 4.65
N LYS A 380 -18.51 19.18 4.18
CA LYS A 380 -18.25 20.33 5.06
C LYS A 380 -19.49 20.74 5.85
N ALA A 381 -20.65 20.74 5.19
CA ALA A 381 -21.92 21.06 5.86
C ALA A 381 -22.27 20.03 6.95
N LYS A 382 -21.95 18.75 6.74
CA LYS A 382 -22.30 17.67 7.70
C LYS A 382 -21.25 17.47 8.79
N PHE A 383 -19.96 17.54 8.46
CA PHE A 383 -18.87 17.16 9.36
C PHE A 383 -17.95 18.33 9.76
N GLY A 384 -18.14 19.53 9.19
CA GLY A 384 -17.29 20.69 9.45
C GLY A 384 -15.89 20.64 8.82
N ILE A 385 -15.56 19.56 8.11
CA ILE A 385 -14.26 19.30 7.49
C ILE A 385 -14.39 19.39 5.97
N THR A 386 -13.36 19.87 5.28
CA THR A 386 -13.32 19.85 3.81
C THR A 386 -12.43 18.69 3.38
N PRO A 387 -12.98 17.68 2.68
CA PRO A 387 -12.18 16.57 2.15
C PRO A 387 -11.26 17.03 1.03
N GLU A 388 -10.13 16.35 0.87
CA GLU A 388 -9.18 16.63 -0.19
C GLU A 388 -9.29 15.61 -1.31
N ALA A 389 -9.07 16.05 -2.56
CA ALA A 389 -9.14 15.18 -3.73
C ALA A 389 -7.77 15.08 -4.40
N TYR A 390 -7.39 13.85 -4.79
CA TYR A 390 -6.10 13.56 -5.42
C TYR A 390 -6.33 12.77 -6.71
N PRO A 391 -5.97 13.34 -7.88
CA PRO A 391 -5.97 12.57 -9.13
C PRO A 391 -5.01 11.38 -9.02
N VAL A 392 -5.44 10.21 -9.48
CA VAL A 392 -4.59 9.02 -9.50
C VAL A 392 -3.77 9.02 -10.78
N GLU A 393 -2.46 9.21 -10.62
CA GLU A 393 -1.48 9.01 -11.68
C GLU A 393 -0.59 7.83 -11.29
N LEU A 394 -0.69 6.72 -12.05
CA LEU A 394 0.12 5.53 -11.78
C LEU A 394 1.54 5.75 -12.28
N CYS A 395 2.50 5.63 -11.36
CA CYS A 395 3.93 5.87 -11.58
C CYS A 395 4.77 4.62 -11.33
N ASP A 396 6.04 4.70 -11.72
CA ASP A 396 7.02 3.67 -11.42
C ASP A 396 7.27 3.59 -9.91
N GLY A 397 7.75 2.43 -9.44
CA GLY A 397 8.21 2.24 -8.07
C GLY A 397 9.41 3.12 -7.72
N GLY A 398 9.79 3.11 -6.45
CA GLY A 398 10.89 3.93 -5.93
C GLY A 398 12.19 3.78 -6.69
N PHE A 399 12.92 4.86 -6.84
CA PHE A 399 14.22 4.91 -7.52
C PHE A 399 15.21 5.83 -6.81
N VAL A 400 16.49 5.67 -7.10
CA VAL A 400 17.56 6.53 -6.59
C VAL A 400 18.09 7.41 -7.70
N VAL A 401 18.20 8.71 -7.40
CA VAL A 401 18.84 9.69 -8.27
C VAL A 401 20.09 10.21 -7.57
N SER A 402 21.23 10.20 -8.23
CA SER A 402 22.41 10.91 -7.72
C SER A 402 22.28 12.38 -8.02
N LEU A 403 22.30 13.17 -6.97
CA LEU A 403 22.56 14.58 -7.05
C LEU A 403 24.07 14.78 -6.94
N TRP A 404 24.68 15.43 -7.93
CA TRP A 404 26.13 15.69 -7.91
C TRP A 404 26.50 16.63 -6.77
N SER A 405 27.68 16.35 -6.15
CA SER A 405 28.37 17.32 -5.33
C SER A 405 29.64 17.78 -6.07
N GLY A 406 29.59 18.92 -6.75
CA GLY A 406 30.79 19.69 -7.02
C GLY A 406 31.55 19.94 -5.70
N LYS A 407 32.84 20.19 -5.75
CA LYS A 407 33.59 20.67 -4.56
C LYS A 407 32.74 21.77 -3.92
N ALA A 408 32.36 21.58 -2.67
CA ALA A 408 31.78 22.66 -1.89
C ALA A 408 32.77 23.82 -1.95
N SER A 409 32.49 24.81 -2.79
CA SER A 409 33.07 26.11 -2.61
C SER A 409 32.63 26.56 -1.22
N SER A 410 33.59 26.79 -0.34
CA SER A 410 33.41 27.29 1.00
C SER A 410 32.23 28.29 1.07
N LEU A 411 31.13 27.85 1.72
CA LEU A 411 30.17 28.71 2.37
C LEU A 411 30.59 28.89 3.81
#